data_71f88fd69c1caccc17bf452178a53d5d
#
_entry.id   71f88fd69c1caccc17bf452178a53d5d
#
_cell.length_a   1.000
_cell.length_b   1.000
_cell.length_c   1.000
_cell.angle_alpha   90.00
_cell.angle_beta   90.00
_cell.angle_gamma   90.00
#
_symmetry.space_group_name_H-M   'P 1'
#
loop_
_entity.id
_entity.type
_entity.pdbx_description
1 polymer ?
#
loop_
_entity_poly.entity_id
_entity_poly.type
_entity_poly.pdbx_seq_one_letter_code
_entity_poly.pdbx_strand_id
1 'polypeptide(L)'
;MEKIEGDFSTFWRFDILPPINRLSWWWWWVLVLVPDPNHPERSRQLMVLWSSKETPAIRVSGHWWIPKSRMLVDEDGGTVMSGMVCAWWYDGESMFEPLLMKECRMAALDDNHPLWPEEATEKGQGAGAVIPLTSEDLSFGLRPGRKSFWLNLSSDENQVAKGAPKNFSVTMNPWWERPSTAKYKNNVFGLNMGYDIQRVHGMKATLNLDGEEIEGSAYIQKVGVQAPSIPWFWGMLHFDDGSYLDWFMPHVSPSFTMKDDTPWSVRDFFRSPNAGSGLFHDASRNRTENFKRCTVELERQEGEGSLRDEQGNLLPRFKVKVWNGRTQISIHVRATSRARWVFDQPTRAGFVSHLTYNEYPLEVEKIAILDEQGLRSVDDYEWIRGNAEHAWGILN
;
A
#
# COMPACT_ATOMS: atom_id res chain seq x y z
N MET A 1 5.67 -30.08 2.77
CA MET A 1 5.64 -28.71 3.36
C MET A 1 4.40 -28.66 4.22
N GLU A 2 4.58 -28.63 5.54
CA GLU A 2 3.48 -28.51 6.47
C GLU A 2 2.69 -27.23 6.21
N LYS A 3 1.38 -27.39 6.16
CA LYS A 3 0.46 -26.25 6.09
C LYS A 3 0.52 -25.52 7.44
N ILE A 4 1.26 -24.42 7.50
CA ILE A 4 1.15 -23.48 8.61
C ILE A 4 -0.14 -22.70 8.38
N GLU A 5 -1.21 -23.09 9.04
CA GLU A 5 -2.51 -22.43 8.92
C GLU A 5 -2.45 -21.05 9.57
N GLY A 6 -2.71 -20.01 8.77
CA GLY A 6 -3.02 -18.67 9.26
C GLY A 6 -1.91 -17.94 10.01
N ASP A 7 -0.63 -18.21 9.76
CA ASP A 7 0.45 -17.50 10.42
C ASP A 7 0.75 -16.17 9.72
N PHE A 8 0.17 -15.09 10.24
CA PHE A 8 0.47 -13.71 9.86
C PHE A 8 1.51 -13.06 10.77
N SER A 9 2.12 -13.79 11.71
CA SER A 9 3.09 -13.25 12.68
C SER A 9 4.30 -12.61 12.00
N THR A 10 4.65 -13.08 10.81
CA THR A 10 5.75 -12.53 10.01
C THR A 10 5.53 -11.07 9.58
N PHE A 11 4.28 -10.57 9.60
CA PHE A 11 3.99 -9.16 9.37
C PHE A 11 4.61 -8.22 10.41
N TRP A 12 4.89 -8.72 11.60
CA TRP A 12 5.40 -7.95 12.74
C TRP A 12 6.90 -8.07 12.95
N ARG A 13 7.59 -8.81 12.10
CA ARG A 13 9.03 -8.94 12.19
C ARG A 13 9.75 -7.75 11.58
N PHE A 14 10.64 -7.14 12.33
CA PHE A 14 11.54 -6.08 11.86
C PHE A 14 12.92 -6.61 11.45
N ASP A 15 13.24 -7.85 11.80
CA ASP A 15 14.59 -8.44 11.75
C ASP A 15 14.91 -9.22 10.48
N ILE A 16 14.02 -9.20 9.49
CA ILE A 16 14.15 -10.01 8.27
C ILE A 16 15.42 -9.67 7.48
N LEU A 17 15.82 -8.41 7.50
CA LEU A 17 17.06 -7.91 6.92
C LEU A 17 17.80 -7.05 7.97
N PRO A 18 19.08 -7.35 8.27
CA PRO A 18 19.86 -6.51 9.18
C PRO A 18 19.90 -5.06 8.68
N PRO A 19 19.60 -4.07 9.52
CA PRO A 19 19.52 -2.68 9.09
C PRO A 19 20.81 -2.16 8.47
N ILE A 20 20.70 -1.50 7.33
CA ILE A 20 21.77 -0.71 6.70
C ILE A 20 21.38 0.76 6.75
N ASN A 21 22.25 1.56 7.37
CA ASN A 21 22.04 2.99 7.47
C ASN A 21 21.69 3.61 6.10
N ARG A 22 20.61 4.38 6.05
CA ARG A 22 19.99 5.04 4.90
C ARG A 22 19.31 4.14 3.87
N LEU A 23 19.61 2.84 3.82
CA LEU A 23 19.05 1.93 2.83
C LEU A 23 17.90 1.08 3.36
N SER A 24 17.83 0.85 4.69
CA SER A 24 16.77 0.03 5.25
C SER A 24 15.51 0.85 5.48
N TRP A 25 14.44 0.32 4.96
CA TRP A 25 13.12 0.91 5.09
C TRP A 25 12.11 -0.21 5.30
N TRP A 26 11.20 -0.01 6.27
CA TRP A 26 10.06 -0.88 6.53
C TRP A 26 8.80 -0.08 6.43
N TRP A 27 7.75 -0.68 5.82
CA TRP A 27 6.43 -0.08 5.84
C TRP A 27 5.33 -1.14 5.82
N TRP A 28 4.21 -0.74 6.36
CA TRP A 28 2.94 -1.43 6.29
C TRP A 28 1.99 -0.52 5.54
N TRP A 29 1.45 -1.05 4.49
CA TRP A 29 0.48 -0.37 3.65
C TRP A 29 -0.86 -1.06 3.78
N VAL A 30 -1.93 -0.30 4.13
CA VAL A 30 -3.30 -0.75 4.25
C VAL A 30 -4.16 0.06 3.31
N LEU A 31 -4.93 -0.62 2.50
CA LEU A 31 -5.89 -0.04 1.59
C LEU A 31 -7.26 -0.67 1.87
N VAL A 32 -8.26 0.17 2.15
CA VAL A 32 -9.66 -0.25 2.35
C VAL A 32 -10.51 0.38 1.28
N LEU A 33 -11.28 -0.43 0.58
CA LEU A 33 -12.16 -0.07 -0.53
C LEU A 33 -13.61 -0.31 -0.10
N VAL A 34 -14.39 0.76 0.04
CA VAL A 34 -15.81 0.67 0.32
C VAL A 34 -16.64 1.31 -0.79
N PRO A 35 -17.89 0.90 -1.02
CA PRO A 35 -18.71 1.47 -2.07
C PRO A 35 -18.92 2.98 -1.89
N ASP A 36 -18.98 3.68 -3.01
CA ASP A 36 -19.55 5.02 -3.06
C ASP A 36 -21.07 4.90 -2.91
N PRO A 37 -21.73 5.68 -2.05
CA PRO A 37 -23.17 5.58 -1.86
C PRO A 37 -24.01 5.94 -3.10
N ASN A 38 -23.48 6.81 -3.96
CA ASN A 38 -24.14 7.25 -5.18
C ASN A 38 -23.76 6.41 -6.41
N HIS A 39 -22.57 5.80 -6.37
CA HIS A 39 -21.97 5.03 -7.46
C HIS A 39 -21.34 3.76 -6.89
N PRO A 40 -22.13 2.72 -6.56
CA PRO A 40 -21.63 1.52 -5.87
C PRO A 40 -20.50 0.78 -6.62
N GLU A 41 -20.41 0.96 -7.93
CA GLU A 41 -19.31 0.44 -8.77
C GLU A 41 -17.98 1.13 -8.50
N ARG A 42 -18.00 2.35 -7.94
CA ARG A 42 -16.83 3.12 -7.53
C ARG A 42 -16.48 2.86 -6.07
N SER A 43 -15.30 3.25 -5.67
CA SER A 43 -14.87 3.10 -4.27
C SER A 43 -14.54 4.44 -3.63
N ARG A 44 -14.97 4.58 -2.37
CA ARG A 44 -14.28 5.43 -1.40
C ARG A 44 -13.11 4.63 -0.85
N GLN A 45 -12.02 5.30 -0.49
CA GLN A 45 -10.79 4.61 -0.12
C GLN A 45 -10.11 5.20 1.10
N LEU A 46 -9.85 4.36 2.10
CA LEU A 46 -8.94 4.67 3.19
C LEU A 46 -7.58 4.04 2.88
N MET A 47 -6.55 4.88 2.85
CA MET A 47 -5.18 4.51 2.58
C MET A 47 -4.33 4.86 3.79
N VAL A 48 -3.57 3.91 4.32
CA VAL A 48 -2.76 4.14 5.52
C VAL A 48 -1.38 3.53 5.35
N LEU A 49 -0.36 4.35 5.58
CA LEU A 49 1.04 3.96 5.55
C LEU A 49 1.67 4.15 6.93
N TRP A 50 2.09 3.06 7.55
CA TRP A 50 3.08 3.11 8.64
C TRP A 50 4.45 2.86 8.06
N SER A 51 5.42 3.66 8.41
CA SER A 51 6.78 3.48 7.91
C SER A 51 7.84 3.77 8.95
N SER A 52 8.97 3.08 8.82
CA SER A 52 10.18 3.36 9.55
C SER A 52 11.38 3.25 8.62
N LYS A 53 12.32 4.18 8.73
CA LYS A 53 13.51 4.21 7.88
C LYS A 53 14.76 4.38 8.75
N GLU A 54 15.77 3.59 8.45
CA GLU A 54 17.08 3.72 9.09
C GLU A 54 17.84 4.90 8.46
N THR A 55 17.59 6.10 8.97
CA THR A 55 18.18 7.35 8.48
C THR A 55 18.35 8.36 9.61
N PRO A 56 19.37 9.23 9.57
CA PRO A 56 19.49 10.31 10.55
C PRO A 56 18.36 11.33 10.49
N ALA A 57 17.86 11.61 9.30
CA ALA A 57 16.74 12.52 9.07
C ALA A 57 16.17 12.29 7.68
N ILE A 58 14.87 12.52 7.54
CA ILE A 58 14.16 12.54 6.27
C ILE A 58 13.07 13.61 6.34
N ARG A 59 12.83 14.28 5.24
CA ARG A 59 11.71 15.22 5.10
C ARG A 59 10.58 14.53 4.35
N VAL A 60 9.40 14.52 4.93
CA VAL A 60 8.22 13.88 4.36
C VAL A 60 7.13 14.93 4.16
N SER A 61 6.72 15.14 2.92
CA SER A 61 5.74 16.16 2.54
C SER A 61 5.98 17.51 3.22
N GLY A 62 7.24 17.92 3.31
CA GLY A 62 7.63 19.20 3.92
C GLY A 62 7.97 19.15 5.41
N HIS A 63 7.63 18.09 6.14
CA HIS A 63 7.89 17.95 7.57
C HIS A 63 9.14 17.11 7.84
N TRP A 64 10.00 17.58 8.74
CA TRP A 64 11.18 16.83 9.16
C TRP A 64 10.78 15.72 10.13
N TRP A 65 11.20 14.51 9.81
CA TRP A 65 11.18 13.37 10.70
C TRP A 65 12.61 12.94 11.01
N ILE A 66 12.92 12.86 12.31
CA ILE A 66 14.22 12.48 12.83
C ILE A 66 14.01 11.20 13.64
N PRO A 67 14.21 10.01 13.06
CA PRO A 67 14.11 8.75 13.78
C PRO A 67 15.11 8.77 14.95
N LYS A 68 14.62 8.70 16.19
CA LYS A 68 15.46 8.85 17.40
C LYS A 68 16.09 7.55 17.87
N SER A 69 15.58 6.43 17.42
CA SER A 69 16.00 5.15 17.94
C SER A 69 16.13 4.10 16.85
N ARG A 70 17.13 3.28 17.00
CA ARG A 70 17.19 1.97 16.35
C ARG A 70 16.08 1.08 16.93
N MET A 71 15.87 -0.05 16.30
CA MET A 71 15.05 -1.11 16.83
C MET A 71 15.56 -1.53 18.21
N LEU A 72 14.69 -1.52 19.20
CA LEU A 72 15.00 -1.87 20.59
C LEU A 72 13.98 -2.92 21.07
N VAL A 73 14.38 -3.71 22.05
CA VAL A 73 13.44 -4.50 22.86
C VAL A 73 13.15 -3.67 24.09
N ASP A 74 11.88 -3.41 24.38
CA ASP A 74 11.47 -2.68 25.57
C ASP A 74 11.50 -3.58 26.83
N GLU A 75 11.23 -2.98 28.00
CA GLU A 75 11.30 -3.67 29.30
C GLU A 75 10.23 -4.79 29.40
N ASP A 76 9.15 -4.70 28.63
CA ASP A 76 8.05 -5.67 28.61
C ASP A 76 8.19 -6.72 27.49
N GLY A 77 9.29 -6.72 26.73
CA GLY A 77 9.61 -7.70 25.70
C GLY A 77 9.17 -7.32 24.29
N GLY A 78 8.51 -6.17 24.10
CA GLY A 78 8.09 -5.69 22.77
C GLY A 78 9.27 -5.17 21.94
N THR A 79 9.29 -5.47 20.65
CA THR A 79 10.24 -4.86 19.72
C THR A 79 9.70 -3.53 19.23
N VAL A 80 10.44 -2.45 19.46
CA VAL A 80 9.99 -1.09 19.17
C VAL A 80 10.97 -0.33 18.29
N MET A 81 10.43 0.56 17.45
CA MET A 81 11.21 1.51 16.67
C MET A 81 10.40 2.79 16.43
N SER A 82 11.11 3.90 16.18
CA SER A 82 10.44 5.13 15.70
C SER A 82 9.85 4.92 14.33
N GLY A 83 8.65 5.41 14.13
CA GLY A 83 7.97 5.36 12.86
C GLY A 83 7.18 6.62 12.60
N MET A 84 6.57 6.65 11.44
CA MET A 84 5.61 7.65 11.03
C MET A 84 4.40 6.97 10.42
N VAL A 85 3.23 7.47 10.75
CA VAL A 85 1.98 7.06 10.10
C VAL A 85 1.45 8.23 9.29
N CYS A 86 0.88 7.85 8.18
CA CYS A 86 0.23 8.77 7.28
C CYS A 86 -0.98 8.12 6.64
N ALA A 87 -2.04 8.89 6.53
CA ALA A 87 -3.28 8.40 5.99
C ALA A 87 -3.90 9.41 5.01
N TRP A 88 -4.74 8.87 4.12
CA TRP A 88 -5.57 9.62 3.19
C TRP A 88 -6.97 9.01 3.14
N TRP A 89 -7.92 9.84 2.90
CA TRP A 89 -9.28 9.44 2.65
C TRP A 89 -9.78 10.04 1.35
N TYR A 90 -10.22 9.19 0.45
CA TYR A 90 -10.97 9.55 -0.75
C TYR A 90 -12.44 9.22 -0.51
N ASP A 91 -13.31 10.23 -0.52
CA ASP A 91 -14.73 10.06 -0.19
C ASP A 91 -15.61 9.73 -1.40
N GLY A 92 -15.00 9.57 -2.58
CA GLY A 92 -15.67 9.39 -3.88
C GLY A 92 -15.59 10.62 -4.77
N GLU A 93 -15.33 11.79 -4.19
CA GLU A 93 -15.22 13.07 -4.91
C GLU A 93 -13.90 13.78 -4.61
N SER A 94 -13.56 13.90 -3.34
CA SER A 94 -12.41 14.68 -2.84
C SER A 94 -11.39 13.80 -2.11
N MET A 95 -10.12 14.19 -2.21
CA MET A 95 -9.02 13.58 -1.47
C MET A 95 -8.65 14.43 -0.25
N PHE A 96 -8.83 13.88 0.95
CA PHE A 96 -8.32 14.47 2.18
C PHE A 96 -6.85 14.08 2.36
N GLU A 97 -5.96 15.03 2.09
CA GLU A 97 -4.52 14.82 1.97
C GLU A 97 -3.72 15.84 2.79
N PRO A 98 -2.93 15.42 3.77
CA PRO A 98 -3.04 14.16 4.48
C PRO A 98 -4.24 14.18 5.43
N LEU A 99 -4.96 13.08 5.52
CA LEU A 99 -6.00 12.90 6.54
C LEU A 99 -5.39 12.93 7.94
N LEU A 100 -4.23 12.30 8.07
CA LEU A 100 -3.42 12.20 9.28
C LEU A 100 -1.95 12.05 8.90
N MET A 101 -1.07 12.77 9.63
CA MET A 101 0.38 12.56 9.54
C MET A 101 1.01 12.77 10.92
N LYS A 102 1.51 11.70 11.54
CA LYS A 102 2.08 11.73 12.90
C LYS A 102 3.31 10.85 13.04
N GLU A 103 4.26 11.28 13.87
CA GLU A 103 5.27 10.37 14.39
C GLU A 103 4.60 9.32 15.27
N CYS A 104 5.08 8.08 15.19
CA CYS A 104 4.55 6.98 15.97
C CYS A 104 5.68 6.09 16.51
N ARG A 105 5.35 5.29 17.51
CA ARG A 105 6.13 4.14 17.94
C ARG A 105 5.55 2.92 17.24
N MET A 106 6.34 2.32 16.39
CA MET A 106 5.99 1.05 15.79
C MET A 106 6.45 -0.06 16.71
N ALA A 107 5.51 -0.84 17.22
CA ALA A 107 5.77 -1.86 18.20
C ALA A 107 5.22 -3.21 17.78
N ALA A 108 6.08 -4.23 17.75
CA ALA A 108 5.65 -5.63 17.74
C ALA A 108 5.61 -6.10 19.18
N LEU A 109 4.43 -6.45 19.68
CA LEU A 109 4.18 -6.74 21.07
C LEU A 109 4.23 -8.23 21.34
N ASP A 110 4.92 -8.63 22.41
CA ASP A 110 4.88 -10.00 22.92
C ASP A 110 3.54 -10.29 23.62
N ASP A 111 3.30 -11.56 23.86
CA ASP A 111 2.17 -12.04 24.64
C ASP A 111 2.16 -11.34 26.02
N ASN A 112 0.99 -10.90 26.44
CA ASN A 112 0.79 -10.19 27.71
C ASN A 112 1.42 -8.78 27.82
N HIS A 113 1.90 -8.21 26.74
CA HIS A 113 2.44 -6.86 26.77
C HIS A 113 1.35 -5.86 27.23
N PRO A 114 1.69 -4.91 28.15
CA PRO A 114 0.69 -4.01 28.74
C PRO A 114 0.07 -3.03 27.74
N LEU A 115 0.74 -2.78 26.62
CA LEU A 115 0.23 -1.89 25.56
C LEU A 115 -0.69 -2.57 24.53
N TRP A 116 -1.11 -3.82 24.78
CA TRP A 116 -2.13 -4.41 23.91
C TRP A 116 -3.38 -3.56 23.91
N PRO A 117 -3.86 -3.12 22.73
CA PRO A 117 -5.09 -2.34 22.65
C PRO A 117 -6.33 -3.17 23.02
N GLU A 118 -7.40 -2.50 23.36
CA GLU A 118 -8.65 -3.15 23.81
C GLU A 118 -9.23 -4.09 22.75
N GLU A 119 -9.08 -3.75 21.47
CA GLU A 119 -9.51 -4.57 20.33
C GLU A 119 -8.80 -5.94 20.26
N ALA A 120 -7.64 -6.05 20.84
CA ALA A 120 -6.88 -7.29 20.99
C ALA A 120 -7.16 -7.91 22.38
N THR A 121 -8.43 -8.22 22.67
CA THR A 121 -8.86 -8.65 24.00
C THR A 121 -8.34 -10.02 24.46
N GLU A 122 -7.93 -10.86 23.51
CA GLU A 122 -7.37 -12.19 23.81
C GLU A 122 -5.84 -12.11 23.84
N LYS A 123 -5.27 -11.56 24.91
CA LYS A 123 -3.83 -11.51 25.14
C LYS A 123 -3.21 -12.91 25.16
N GLY A 124 -1.94 -13.01 24.82
CA GLY A 124 -1.20 -14.27 24.87
C GLY A 124 -1.19 -15.11 23.61
N GLN A 125 -1.81 -14.64 22.52
CA GLN A 125 -1.80 -15.31 21.22
C GLN A 125 -1.33 -14.36 20.12
N GLY A 126 -0.53 -13.40 20.53
CA GLY A 126 -0.28 -12.17 19.86
C GLY A 126 0.44 -12.24 18.55
N ALA A 127 0.15 -11.29 17.73
CA ALA A 127 0.83 -11.07 16.49
C ALA A 127 1.32 -9.63 16.32
N GLY A 128 1.28 -8.83 17.37
CA GLY A 128 1.82 -7.50 17.34
C GLY A 128 0.82 -6.39 17.01
N ALA A 129 1.25 -5.16 17.25
CA ALA A 129 0.50 -3.96 16.95
C ALA A 129 1.45 -2.82 16.59
N VAL A 130 0.96 -1.89 15.81
CA VAL A 130 1.64 -0.60 15.55
C VAL A 130 0.92 0.44 16.39
N ILE A 131 1.65 1.10 17.27
CA ILE A 131 1.10 2.04 18.24
C ILE A 131 1.77 3.40 18.07
N PRO A 132 1.01 4.50 18.00
CA PRO A 132 1.57 5.85 17.91
C PRO A 132 2.20 6.29 19.24
N LEU A 133 3.15 7.22 19.17
CA LEU A 133 3.78 7.81 20.35
C LEU A 133 2.83 8.71 21.16
N THR A 134 1.80 9.26 20.52
CA THR A 134 1.06 10.41 21.04
C THR A 134 -0.45 10.19 21.18
N SER A 135 -0.98 9.06 20.73
CA SER A 135 -2.44 8.80 20.75
C SER A 135 -2.73 7.31 20.84
N GLU A 136 -3.61 6.93 21.74
CA GLU A 136 -4.12 5.57 21.89
C GLU A 136 -5.13 5.22 20.80
N ASP A 137 -5.66 6.22 20.08
CA ASP A 137 -6.71 6.09 19.06
C ASP A 137 -6.18 5.63 17.70
N LEU A 138 -4.87 5.47 17.57
CA LEU A 138 -4.24 5.06 16.32
C LEU A 138 -3.53 3.72 16.52
N SER A 139 -4.13 2.66 16.04
CA SER A 139 -3.58 1.32 16.16
C SER A 139 -3.85 0.48 14.93
N PHE A 140 -3.01 -0.50 14.71
CA PHE A 140 -3.15 -1.48 13.64
C PHE A 140 -2.55 -2.80 14.09
N GLY A 141 -3.22 -3.91 13.86
CA GLY A 141 -2.68 -5.19 14.25
C GLY A 141 -3.51 -6.38 13.79
N LEU A 142 -3.06 -7.56 14.21
CA LEU A 142 -3.74 -8.84 14.03
C LEU A 142 -4.29 -9.29 15.37
N ARG A 143 -5.57 -9.65 15.42
CA ARG A 143 -6.20 -10.16 16.64
C ARG A 143 -5.62 -11.53 17.00
N PRO A 144 -5.23 -11.74 18.27
CA PRO A 144 -4.70 -13.00 18.73
C PRO A 144 -5.65 -14.17 18.45
N GLY A 145 -5.07 -15.32 18.03
CA GLY A 145 -5.85 -16.53 17.73
C GLY A 145 -6.87 -16.44 16.61
N ARG A 146 -6.99 -15.27 15.99
CA ARG A 146 -7.96 -15.00 14.91
C ARG A 146 -7.24 -14.52 13.67
N LYS A 147 -7.78 -14.84 12.51
CA LYS A 147 -7.28 -14.41 11.21
C LYS A 147 -7.89 -13.06 10.82
N SER A 148 -7.99 -12.11 11.77
CA SER A 148 -8.57 -10.79 11.51
C SER A 148 -7.64 -9.68 11.95
N PHE A 149 -7.55 -8.66 11.11
CA PHE A 149 -6.81 -7.44 11.41
C PHE A 149 -7.78 -6.36 11.89
N TRP A 150 -7.30 -5.45 12.71
CA TRP A 150 -7.98 -4.21 13.03
C TRP A 150 -7.13 -3.01 12.63
N LEU A 151 -7.79 -1.90 12.40
CA LEU A 151 -7.17 -0.60 12.21
C LEU A 151 -8.10 0.44 12.83
N ASN A 152 -7.54 1.30 13.68
CA ASN A 152 -8.24 2.46 14.19
C ASN A 152 -7.41 3.70 13.92
N LEU A 153 -8.04 4.78 13.50
CA LEU A 153 -7.41 6.08 13.38
C LEU A 153 -8.44 7.22 13.52
N SER A 154 -7.94 8.35 13.98
CA SER A 154 -8.70 9.60 14.01
C SER A 154 -8.05 10.63 13.07
N SER A 155 -8.87 11.33 12.32
CA SER A 155 -8.43 12.40 11.43
C SER A 155 -7.89 13.59 12.20
N ASP A 156 -6.97 14.32 11.59
CA ASP A 156 -6.55 15.62 12.10
C ASP A 156 -7.73 16.61 12.11
N GLU A 157 -7.81 17.44 13.14
CA GLU A 157 -8.92 18.39 13.33
C GLU A 157 -9.14 19.31 12.13
N ASN A 158 -8.05 19.70 11.45
CA ASN A 158 -8.12 20.53 10.25
C ASN A 158 -8.81 19.79 9.07
N GLN A 159 -8.72 18.46 9.00
CA GLN A 159 -9.39 17.68 7.96
C GLN A 159 -10.86 17.45 8.34
N VAL A 160 -11.15 17.26 9.62
CA VAL A 160 -12.52 17.20 10.12
C VAL A 160 -13.25 18.50 9.84
N ALA A 161 -12.59 19.66 10.05
CA ALA A 161 -13.14 20.97 9.71
C ALA A 161 -13.41 21.17 8.22
N LYS A 162 -12.77 20.39 7.34
CA LYS A 162 -13.02 20.36 5.89
C LYS A 162 -14.07 19.33 5.48
N GLY A 163 -14.63 18.57 6.41
CA GLY A 163 -15.66 17.58 6.16
C GLY A 163 -15.19 16.11 6.15
N ALA A 164 -13.92 15.84 6.48
CA ALA A 164 -13.48 14.47 6.66
C ALA A 164 -14.19 13.80 7.85
N PRO A 165 -14.49 12.49 7.78
CA PRO A 165 -14.91 11.72 8.94
C PRO A 165 -13.89 11.84 10.07
N LYS A 166 -14.37 11.89 11.32
CA LYS A 166 -13.49 12.04 12.47
C LYS A 166 -12.79 10.74 12.82
N ASN A 167 -13.53 9.63 12.88
CA ASN A 167 -13.04 8.35 13.35
C ASN A 167 -13.24 7.27 12.29
N PHE A 168 -12.21 6.45 12.15
CA PHE A 168 -12.20 5.26 11.30
C PHE A 168 -11.86 4.05 12.15
N SER A 169 -12.72 3.05 12.13
CA SER A 169 -12.45 1.74 12.72
C SER A 169 -12.71 0.67 11.67
N VAL A 170 -11.73 -0.20 11.44
CA VAL A 170 -11.79 -1.23 10.40
C VAL A 170 -11.51 -2.59 10.99
N THR A 171 -12.37 -3.55 10.67
CA THR A 171 -12.11 -4.98 10.87
C THR A 171 -11.90 -5.62 9.50
N MET A 172 -10.81 -6.38 9.34
CA MET A 172 -10.44 -6.99 8.06
C MET A 172 -10.20 -8.48 8.24
N ASN A 173 -10.92 -9.30 7.46
CA ASN A 173 -10.86 -10.75 7.51
C ASN A 173 -10.29 -11.28 6.18
N PRO A 174 -9.07 -11.86 6.16
CA PRO A 174 -8.45 -12.37 4.95
C PRO A 174 -9.31 -13.41 4.24
N TRP A 175 -9.37 -13.33 2.91
CA TRP A 175 -9.99 -14.38 2.08
C TRP A 175 -9.17 -15.67 2.06
N TRP A 176 -7.87 -15.56 2.39
CA TRP A 176 -6.91 -16.66 2.35
C TRP A 176 -6.24 -16.84 3.71
N GLU A 177 -5.86 -18.07 3.98
CA GLU A 177 -5.21 -18.42 5.25
C GLU A 177 -3.75 -17.96 5.37
N ARG A 178 -3.15 -17.45 4.29
CA ARG A 178 -1.73 -17.12 4.24
C ARG A 178 -1.43 -15.86 3.45
N PRO A 179 -0.45 -15.07 3.90
CA PRO A 179 0.10 -14.02 3.05
C PRO A 179 0.89 -14.64 1.88
N SER A 180 0.89 -13.98 0.75
CA SER A 180 1.88 -14.24 -0.28
C SER A 180 3.20 -13.58 0.11
N THR A 181 4.31 -14.26 -0.18
CA THR A 181 5.65 -13.77 0.17
C THR A 181 6.52 -13.68 -1.06
N ALA A 182 7.13 -12.51 -1.27
CA ALA A 182 8.19 -12.32 -2.24
C ALA A 182 9.46 -11.88 -1.51
N LYS A 183 10.53 -12.66 -1.66
CA LYS A 183 11.80 -12.41 -0.98
C LYS A 183 12.96 -12.49 -1.96
N TYR A 184 13.82 -11.50 -1.89
CA TYR A 184 15.06 -11.46 -2.64
C TYR A 184 16.19 -10.95 -1.76
N LYS A 185 17.33 -11.58 -1.80
CA LYS A 185 18.54 -11.16 -1.11
C LYS A 185 19.75 -11.42 -1.99
N ASN A 186 20.60 -10.44 -2.16
CA ASN A 186 21.86 -10.54 -2.87
C ASN A 186 22.94 -9.72 -2.15
N ASN A 187 24.19 -10.20 -2.23
CA ASN A 187 25.32 -9.45 -1.76
C ASN A 187 25.86 -8.58 -2.90
N VAL A 188 25.60 -7.28 -2.81
CA VAL A 188 26.07 -6.29 -3.77
C VAL A 188 27.08 -5.37 -3.08
N PHE A 189 28.30 -5.30 -3.59
CA PHE A 189 29.39 -4.51 -2.99
C PHE A 189 29.64 -4.79 -1.51
N GLY A 190 29.51 -6.06 -1.08
CA GLY A 190 29.66 -6.43 0.34
C GLY A 190 28.46 -6.11 1.23
N LEU A 191 27.39 -5.54 0.68
CA LEU A 191 26.15 -5.24 1.37
C LEU A 191 25.06 -6.25 1.01
N ASN A 192 24.39 -6.79 2.01
CA ASN A 192 23.23 -7.64 1.79
C ASN A 192 22.03 -6.80 1.39
N MET A 193 21.86 -6.53 0.10
CA MET A 193 20.73 -5.81 -0.45
C MET A 193 19.58 -6.76 -0.79
N GLY A 194 18.37 -6.27 -0.72
CA GLY A 194 17.21 -7.05 -1.08
C GLY A 194 15.89 -6.49 -0.54
N TYR A 195 14.88 -7.34 -0.59
CA TYR A 195 13.55 -7.04 -0.06
C TYR A 195 12.88 -8.29 0.50
N ASP A 196 11.95 -8.05 1.39
CA ASP A 196 10.98 -9.03 1.88
C ASP A 196 9.61 -8.38 1.86
N ILE A 197 8.73 -8.91 1.03
CA ILE A 197 7.39 -8.37 0.83
C ILE A 197 6.38 -9.46 1.18
N GLN A 198 5.44 -9.11 2.03
CA GLN A 198 4.33 -9.98 2.41
C GLN A 198 3.03 -9.25 2.10
N ARG A 199 2.08 -9.96 1.46
CA ARG A 199 0.81 -9.39 1.01
C ARG A 199 -0.36 -10.26 1.42
N VAL A 200 -1.41 -9.64 1.89
CA VAL A 200 -2.75 -10.20 1.95
C VAL A 200 -3.56 -9.50 0.87
N HIS A 201 -3.70 -10.16 -0.27
CA HIS A 201 -4.22 -9.55 -1.49
C HIS A 201 -5.70 -9.22 -1.41
N GLY A 202 -6.48 -9.94 -0.60
CA GLY A 202 -7.89 -9.68 -0.46
C GLY A 202 -8.40 -10.05 0.93
N MET A 203 -9.25 -9.18 1.46
CA MET A 203 -9.91 -9.33 2.74
C MET A 203 -11.33 -8.76 2.65
N LYS A 204 -12.27 -9.37 3.34
CA LYS A 204 -13.52 -8.72 3.66
C LYS A 204 -13.23 -7.65 4.71
N ALA A 205 -13.68 -6.42 4.47
CA ALA A 205 -13.53 -5.31 5.40
C ALA A 205 -14.90 -4.81 5.85
N THR A 206 -14.99 -4.46 7.13
CA THR A 206 -16.10 -3.67 7.69
C THR A 206 -15.48 -2.38 8.20
N LEU A 207 -15.81 -1.27 7.57
CA LEU A 207 -15.36 0.06 7.93
C LEU A 207 -16.48 0.76 8.71
N ASN A 208 -16.17 1.21 9.91
CA ASN A 208 -17.04 2.08 10.70
C ASN A 208 -16.52 3.52 10.55
N LEU A 209 -17.37 4.40 10.01
CA LEU A 209 -17.14 5.83 9.86
C LEU A 209 -18.07 6.59 10.82
N ASP A 210 -17.54 7.13 11.90
CA ASP A 210 -18.32 7.91 12.88
C ASP A 210 -19.62 7.22 13.34
N GLY A 211 -19.64 5.87 13.38
CA GLY A 211 -20.77 5.04 13.79
C GLY A 211 -21.57 4.40 12.65
N GLU A 212 -21.29 4.74 11.39
CA GLU A 212 -21.87 4.06 10.22
C GLU A 212 -20.98 2.90 9.77
N GLU A 213 -21.55 1.69 9.74
CA GLU A 213 -20.85 0.50 9.24
C GLU A 213 -21.04 0.30 7.74
N ILE A 214 -19.94 0.09 7.03
CA ILE A 214 -19.92 -0.06 5.58
C ILE A 214 -19.07 -1.28 5.23
N GLU A 215 -19.68 -2.22 4.52
CA GLU A 215 -18.99 -3.41 4.02
C GLU A 215 -18.16 -3.08 2.78
N GLY A 216 -16.98 -3.69 2.68
CA GLY A 216 -16.07 -3.51 1.56
C GLY A 216 -14.98 -4.56 1.51
N SER A 217 -13.90 -4.23 0.88
CA SER A 217 -12.71 -5.07 0.77
C SER A 217 -11.45 -4.33 1.21
N ALA A 218 -10.40 -5.08 1.54
CA ALA A 218 -9.12 -4.49 1.93
C ALA A 218 -7.93 -5.28 1.38
N TYR A 219 -6.81 -4.59 1.34
CA TYR A 219 -5.49 -5.10 0.99
C TYR A 219 -4.49 -4.66 2.05
N ILE A 220 -3.59 -5.54 2.42
CA ILE A 220 -2.46 -5.21 3.31
C ILE A 220 -1.16 -5.74 2.73
N GLN A 221 -0.12 -4.94 2.78
CA GLN A 221 1.24 -5.42 2.58
C GLN A 221 2.19 -4.91 3.67
N LYS A 222 3.16 -5.74 4.00
CA LYS A 222 4.37 -5.35 4.71
C LYS A 222 5.54 -5.45 3.77
N VAL A 223 6.38 -4.43 3.77
CA VAL A 223 7.61 -4.40 3.00
C VAL A 223 8.78 -4.11 3.91
N GLY A 224 9.82 -4.92 3.82
CA GLY A 224 11.15 -4.60 4.28
C GLY A 224 12.06 -4.50 3.06
N VAL A 225 12.64 -3.33 2.81
CA VAL A 225 13.58 -3.13 1.72
C VAL A 225 14.92 -2.65 2.25
N GLN A 226 15.99 -3.11 1.62
CA GLN A 226 17.37 -2.78 1.94
C GLN A 226 18.12 -2.53 0.64
N ALA A 227 17.71 -1.50 -0.05
CA ALA A 227 18.23 -1.07 -1.34
C ALA A 227 17.75 0.36 -1.63
N PRO A 228 18.37 1.06 -2.57
CA PRO A 228 17.79 2.28 -3.11
C PRO A 228 16.40 1.96 -3.71
N SER A 229 15.41 2.77 -3.38
CA SER A 229 14.08 2.67 -4.00
C SER A 229 14.14 3.24 -5.41
N ILE A 230 13.91 2.40 -6.41
CA ILE A 230 13.79 2.81 -7.81
C ILE A 230 12.32 3.11 -8.12
N PRO A 231 12.02 3.89 -9.16
CA PRO A 231 10.65 4.15 -9.59
C PRO A 231 9.89 2.88 -9.98
N TRP A 232 8.59 2.87 -9.71
CA TRP A 232 7.72 1.74 -10.06
C TRP A 232 6.29 2.18 -10.35
N PHE A 233 5.59 1.31 -11.10
CA PHE A 233 4.14 1.23 -11.12
C PHE A 233 3.70 0.01 -10.34
N TRP A 234 2.71 0.18 -9.52
CA TRP A 234 1.99 -0.89 -8.87
C TRP A 234 0.49 -0.62 -8.96
N GLY A 235 -0.32 -1.64 -8.81
CA GLY A 235 -1.74 -1.46 -8.60
C GLY A 235 -2.44 -2.79 -8.38
N MET A 236 -3.69 -2.70 -7.96
CA MET A 236 -4.52 -3.84 -7.66
C MET A 236 -5.98 -3.58 -7.98
N LEU A 237 -6.70 -4.64 -8.30
CA LEU A 237 -8.14 -4.65 -8.45
C LEU A 237 -8.74 -5.78 -7.61
N HIS A 238 -9.84 -5.49 -6.93
CA HIS A 238 -10.76 -6.45 -6.35
C HIS A 238 -12.03 -6.53 -7.18
N PHE A 239 -12.58 -7.72 -7.29
CA PHE A 239 -13.80 -8.02 -8.00
C PHE A 239 -14.88 -8.47 -7.02
N ASP A 240 -16.15 -8.29 -7.38
CA ASP A 240 -17.31 -8.66 -6.58
C ASP A 240 -17.36 -10.15 -6.21
N ASP A 241 -16.84 -11.00 -7.10
CA ASP A 241 -16.79 -12.45 -6.91
C ASP A 241 -15.68 -12.95 -5.98
N GLY A 242 -14.86 -12.03 -5.42
CA GLY A 242 -13.70 -12.34 -4.59
C GLY A 242 -12.42 -12.63 -5.38
N SER A 243 -12.44 -12.48 -6.70
CA SER A 243 -11.22 -12.46 -7.52
C SER A 243 -10.40 -11.23 -7.23
N TYR A 244 -9.10 -11.30 -7.47
CA TYR A 244 -8.22 -10.13 -7.38
C TYR A 244 -7.10 -10.20 -8.40
N LEU A 245 -6.62 -9.02 -8.79
CA LEU A 245 -5.47 -8.84 -9.67
C LEU A 245 -4.51 -7.84 -9.03
N ASP A 246 -3.21 -8.14 -9.03
CA ASP A 246 -2.18 -7.15 -8.79
C ASP A 246 -1.15 -7.12 -9.93
N TRP A 247 -0.47 -6.00 -10.06
CA TRP A 247 0.64 -5.84 -11.00
C TRP A 247 1.73 -4.96 -10.40
N PHE A 248 2.95 -5.19 -10.84
CA PHE A 248 4.12 -4.41 -10.48
C PHE A 248 5.05 -4.27 -11.68
N MET A 249 5.52 -3.07 -11.96
CA MET A 249 6.50 -2.82 -13.00
C MET A 249 7.49 -1.74 -12.56
N PRO A 250 8.76 -2.08 -12.31
CA PRO A 250 9.80 -1.08 -12.12
C PRO A 250 10.07 -0.36 -13.45
N HIS A 251 10.39 0.92 -13.37
CA HIS A 251 10.77 1.70 -14.54
C HIS A 251 11.96 2.59 -14.25
N VAL A 252 12.67 3.02 -15.30
CA VAL A 252 13.79 3.94 -15.22
C VAL A 252 13.56 5.06 -16.23
N SER A 253 13.72 6.26 -15.77
CA SER A 253 13.52 7.46 -16.57
C SER A 253 14.68 8.44 -16.38
N PRO A 254 14.94 9.33 -17.36
CA PRO A 254 16.01 10.32 -17.26
C PRO A 254 15.91 11.21 -16.05
N SER A 255 14.70 11.48 -15.60
CA SER A 255 14.45 12.38 -14.47
C SER A 255 14.30 11.65 -13.13
N PHE A 256 14.73 10.39 -13.04
CA PHE A 256 14.60 9.63 -11.79
C PHE A 256 15.33 10.28 -10.59
N THR A 257 16.28 11.20 -10.85
CA THR A 257 16.94 12.00 -9.82
C THR A 257 16.35 13.39 -9.66
N MET A 258 15.36 13.77 -10.47
CA MET A 258 14.74 15.09 -10.45
C MET A 258 13.47 15.07 -9.63
N LYS A 259 13.18 16.21 -9.02
CA LYS A 259 11.89 16.45 -8.37
C LYS A 259 10.85 16.78 -9.45
N ASP A 260 10.18 15.76 -9.95
CA ASP A 260 9.15 15.91 -10.97
C ASP A 260 7.77 15.73 -10.35
N ASP A 261 6.98 16.80 -10.39
CA ASP A 261 5.61 16.81 -9.91
C ASP A 261 4.60 16.41 -11.01
N THR A 262 5.10 16.18 -12.23
CA THR A 262 4.31 15.75 -13.38
C THR A 262 4.77 14.38 -13.89
N PRO A 263 4.36 13.28 -13.26
CA PRO A 263 4.89 11.94 -13.50
C PRO A 263 4.76 11.44 -14.95
N TRP A 264 3.91 12.05 -15.75
CA TRP A 264 3.72 11.73 -17.18
C TRP A 264 4.48 12.63 -18.15
N SER A 265 5.21 13.62 -17.66
CA SER A 265 5.96 14.54 -18.54
C SER A 265 7.23 13.94 -19.10
N VAL A 266 7.67 12.82 -18.54
CA VAL A 266 8.97 12.22 -18.82
C VAL A 266 8.82 10.90 -19.54
N ARG A 267 9.66 10.71 -20.57
CA ARG A 267 9.74 9.44 -21.28
C ARG A 267 10.60 8.46 -20.50
N ASP A 268 10.08 7.28 -20.25
CA ASP A 268 10.87 6.19 -19.70
C ASP A 268 11.89 5.72 -20.73
N PHE A 269 13.15 5.60 -20.30
CA PHE A 269 14.18 5.00 -21.13
C PHE A 269 14.14 3.48 -21.13
N PHE A 270 13.67 2.91 -20.04
CA PHE A 270 13.67 1.48 -19.85
C PHE A 270 12.35 1.00 -19.27
N ARG A 271 11.57 0.36 -20.13
CA ARG A 271 10.39 -0.42 -19.75
C ARG A 271 10.57 -1.81 -20.30
N SER A 272 10.98 -2.73 -19.45
CA SER A 272 11.05 -4.13 -19.85
C SER A 272 9.84 -4.89 -19.31
N PRO A 273 9.00 -5.46 -20.17
CA PRO A 273 7.89 -6.30 -19.73
C PRO A 273 8.33 -7.47 -18.85
N ASN A 274 9.56 -7.93 -19.04
CA ASN A 274 10.13 -9.04 -18.25
C ASN A 274 10.64 -8.62 -16.86
N ALA A 275 10.74 -7.32 -16.59
CA ALA A 275 11.03 -6.80 -15.25
C ALA A 275 9.75 -6.63 -14.40
N GLY A 276 8.59 -6.63 -15.05
CA GLY A 276 7.30 -6.55 -14.39
C GLY A 276 6.74 -7.94 -14.03
N SER A 277 5.79 -7.93 -13.13
CA SER A 277 5.07 -9.11 -12.67
C SER A 277 3.60 -8.79 -12.44
N GLY A 278 2.78 -9.82 -12.36
CA GLY A 278 1.39 -9.71 -11.95
C GLY A 278 0.93 -11.01 -11.31
N LEU A 279 -0.17 -10.93 -10.60
CA LEU A 279 -0.83 -12.07 -9.98
C LEU A 279 -2.34 -11.89 -10.12
N PHE A 280 -3.00 -12.90 -10.65
CA PHE A 280 -4.45 -12.96 -10.74
C PHE A 280 -4.97 -14.19 -10.00
N HIS A 281 -5.89 -13.98 -9.10
CA HIS A 281 -6.65 -15.05 -8.49
C HIS A 281 -8.07 -15.02 -9.03
N ASP A 282 -8.47 -16.11 -9.60
CA ASP A 282 -9.82 -16.38 -10.08
C ASP A 282 -10.57 -17.15 -8.98
N ALA A 283 -11.48 -16.47 -8.29
CA ALA A 283 -12.21 -17.06 -7.18
C ALA A 283 -13.15 -18.17 -7.63
N SER A 284 -13.76 -18.03 -8.81
CA SER A 284 -14.69 -19.03 -9.36
C SER A 284 -14.04 -20.39 -9.57
N ARG A 285 -12.73 -20.41 -9.82
CA ARG A 285 -11.92 -21.61 -10.04
C ARG A 285 -10.99 -21.94 -8.87
N ASN A 286 -10.94 -21.08 -7.86
CA ASN A 286 -9.96 -21.14 -6.78
C ASN A 286 -8.52 -21.32 -7.32
N ARG A 287 -8.17 -20.55 -8.33
CA ARG A 287 -6.91 -20.68 -9.07
C ARG A 287 -6.15 -19.36 -9.09
N THR A 288 -4.89 -19.42 -8.70
CA THR A 288 -3.99 -18.27 -8.74
C THR A 288 -2.97 -18.44 -9.87
N GLU A 289 -2.85 -17.43 -10.72
CA GLU A 289 -1.88 -17.36 -11.81
C GLU A 289 -0.87 -16.26 -11.59
N ASN A 290 0.40 -16.60 -11.80
CA ASN A 290 1.49 -15.64 -11.76
C ASN A 290 1.91 -15.28 -13.18
N PHE A 291 2.02 -13.97 -13.42
CA PHE A 291 2.50 -13.42 -14.68
C PHE A 291 3.92 -12.92 -14.52
N LYS A 292 4.78 -13.34 -15.43
CA LYS A 292 6.20 -12.93 -15.49
C LYS A 292 6.41 -11.76 -16.49
N ARG A 293 5.33 -11.22 -17.00
CA ARG A 293 5.34 -10.10 -17.94
C ARG A 293 4.24 -9.15 -17.59
N CYS A 294 4.63 -7.88 -17.47
CA CYS A 294 3.71 -6.78 -17.22
C CYS A 294 4.16 -5.55 -17.99
N THR A 295 3.21 -4.84 -18.57
CA THR A 295 3.43 -3.49 -19.09
C THR A 295 2.42 -2.55 -18.48
N VAL A 296 2.87 -1.34 -18.14
CA VAL A 296 2.03 -0.24 -17.70
C VAL A 296 2.34 0.96 -18.58
N GLU A 297 1.34 1.50 -19.22
CA GLU A 297 1.42 2.74 -19.98
C GLU A 297 0.57 3.80 -19.28
N LEU A 298 1.16 4.98 -19.12
CA LEU A 298 0.52 6.11 -18.49
C LEU A 298 0.11 7.10 -19.59
N GLU A 299 -1.16 7.48 -19.60
CA GLU A 299 -1.72 8.48 -20.51
C GLU A 299 -2.37 9.60 -19.71
N ARG A 300 -2.39 10.80 -20.26
CA ARG A 300 -3.17 11.91 -19.68
C ARG A 300 -4.65 11.73 -19.98
N GLN A 301 -5.50 12.09 -19.03
CA GLN A 301 -6.91 12.28 -19.29
C GLN A 301 -7.08 13.62 -20.03
N GLU A 302 -7.14 13.59 -21.35
CA GLU A 302 -7.36 14.79 -22.17
C GLU A 302 -8.77 14.79 -22.76
N GLY A 303 -9.35 15.98 -22.95
CA GLY A 303 -10.67 16.16 -23.56
C GLY A 303 -11.82 16.34 -22.57
N GLU A 304 -13.03 16.21 -23.07
CA GLU A 304 -14.25 16.33 -22.27
C GLU A 304 -14.33 15.20 -21.23
N GLY A 305 -14.69 15.55 -19.98
CA GLY A 305 -14.74 14.60 -18.87
C GLY A 305 -13.37 14.25 -18.25
N SER A 306 -12.29 14.96 -18.60
CA SER A 306 -11.00 14.80 -17.95
C SER A 306 -11.06 15.23 -16.48
N LEU A 307 -10.50 14.39 -15.60
CA LEU A 307 -10.44 14.65 -14.16
C LEU A 307 -9.13 15.32 -13.79
N ARG A 308 -9.19 16.10 -12.72
CA ARG A 308 -8.03 16.81 -12.15
C ARG A 308 -7.95 16.53 -10.66
N ASP A 309 -6.71 16.58 -10.16
CA ASP A 309 -6.47 16.54 -8.72
C ASP A 309 -6.78 17.88 -8.04
N GLU A 310 -6.68 17.92 -6.72
CA GLU A 310 -6.92 19.09 -5.89
C GLU A 310 -6.01 20.30 -6.26
N GLN A 311 -4.89 20.06 -6.91
CA GLN A 311 -3.96 21.08 -7.39
C GLN A 311 -4.24 21.51 -8.84
N GLY A 312 -5.26 20.94 -9.48
CA GLY A 312 -5.66 21.26 -10.85
C GLY A 312 -4.87 20.50 -11.95
N ASN A 313 -4.01 19.55 -11.59
CA ASN A 313 -3.29 18.74 -12.57
C ASN A 313 -4.21 17.66 -13.15
N LEU A 314 -4.08 17.40 -14.45
CA LEU A 314 -4.77 16.29 -15.10
C LEU A 314 -4.39 14.96 -14.46
N LEU A 315 -5.37 14.14 -14.16
CA LEU A 315 -5.15 12.78 -13.64
C LEU A 315 -4.78 11.82 -14.78
N PRO A 316 -4.03 10.75 -14.48
CA PRO A 316 -3.64 9.77 -15.50
C PRO A 316 -4.75 8.74 -15.81
N ARG A 317 -4.60 8.12 -16.99
CA ARG A 317 -5.12 6.80 -17.31
C ARG A 317 -3.98 5.81 -17.35
N PHE A 318 -4.24 4.58 -16.90
CA PHE A 318 -3.30 3.49 -16.98
C PHE A 318 -3.81 2.42 -17.93
N LYS A 319 -2.97 2.02 -18.87
CA LYS A 319 -3.17 0.81 -19.66
C LYS A 319 -2.22 -0.26 -19.15
N VAL A 320 -2.79 -1.28 -18.54
CA VAL A 320 -2.03 -2.37 -17.94
C VAL A 320 -2.27 -3.63 -18.74
N LYS A 321 -1.20 -4.37 -19.00
CA LYS A 321 -1.27 -5.68 -19.61
C LYS A 321 -0.36 -6.64 -18.86
N VAL A 322 -0.93 -7.75 -18.38
CA VAL A 322 -0.20 -8.88 -17.82
C VAL A 322 -0.49 -10.13 -18.62
N TRP A 323 0.51 -10.97 -18.82
CA TRP A 323 0.32 -12.18 -19.60
C TRP A 323 1.33 -13.29 -19.28
N ASN A 324 0.87 -14.50 -19.53
CA ASN A 324 1.69 -15.71 -19.62
C ASN A 324 1.30 -16.46 -20.91
N GLY A 325 1.74 -17.68 -21.09
CA GLY A 325 1.41 -18.44 -22.30
C GLY A 325 -0.05 -18.94 -22.38
N ARG A 326 -0.88 -18.72 -21.35
CA ARG A 326 -2.24 -19.25 -21.25
C ARG A 326 -3.28 -18.16 -21.03
N THR A 327 -2.97 -17.19 -20.22
CA THR A 327 -3.87 -16.12 -19.82
C THR A 327 -3.27 -14.76 -20.17
N GLN A 328 -4.12 -13.87 -20.67
CA GLN A 328 -3.79 -12.47 -20.91
C GLN A 328 -4.87 -11.60 -20.28
N ILE A 329 -4.45 -10.61 -19.51
CA ILE A 329 -5.35 -9.62 -18.93
C ILE A 329 -4.90 -8.24 -19.41
N SER A 330 -5.84 -7.49 -19.96
CA SER A 330 -5.65 -6.11 -20.42
C SER A 330 -6.67 -5.22 -19.74
N ILE A 331 -6.21 -4.11 -19.16
CA ILE A 331 -7.02 -3.22 -18.34
C ILE A 331 -6.80 -1.78 -18.78
N HIS A 332 -7.89 -1.03 -18.88
CA HIS A 332 -7.86 0.42 -18.98
C HIS A 332 -8.58 0.98 -17.75
N VAL A 333 -7.85 1.72 -16.96
CA VAL A 333 -8.37 2.36 -15.74
C VAL A 333 -8.03 3.84 -15.76
N ARG A 334 -8.91 4.65 -15.21
CA ARG A 334 -8.65 6.07 -14.98
C ARG A 334 -8.53 6.37 -13.50
N ALA A 335 -7.60 7.25 -13.16
CA ALA A 335 -7.52 7.82 -11.83
C ALA A 335 -8.70 8.78 -11.61
N THR A 336 -9.34 8.69 -10.44
CA THR A 336 -10.45 9.58 -10.06
C THR A 336 -9.99 10.67 -9.11
N SER A 337 -8.89 10.45 -8.38
CA SER A 337 -8.22 11.42 -7.54
C SER A 337 -6.75 11.03 -7.37
N ARG A 338 -5.98 11.80 -6.59
CA ARG A 338 -4.57 11.55 -6.29
C ARG A 338 -4.23 11.90 -4.86
N ALA A 339 -3.68 10.93 -4.11
CA ALA A 339 -2.92 11.20 -2.90
C ALA A 339 -1.42 11.25 -3.23
N ARG A 340 -0.68 12.16 -2.60
CA ARG A 340 0.72 12.39 -2.94
C ARG A 340 1.61 12.45 -1.72
N TRP A 341 2.79 11.81 -1.84
CA TRP A 341 3.85 11.88 -0.87
C TRP A 341 5.15 12.27 -1.50
N VAL A 342 5.91 13.06 -0.75
CA VAL A 342 7.23 13.52 -1.17
C VAL A 342 8.21 13.22 -0.06
N PHE A 343 9.21 12.39 -0.37
CA PHE A 343 10.32 12.06 0.51
C PHE A 343 11.58 12.75 0.00
N ASP A 344 12.19 13.58 0.84
CA ASP A 344 13.48 14.20 0.59
C ASP A 344 14.46 13.74 1.67
N GLN A 345 15.50 12.99 1.28
CA GLN A 345 16.52 12.52 2.20
C GLN A 345 17.85 13.21 1.90
N PRO A 346 18.42 13.96 2.85
CA PRO A 346 19.76 14.52 2.71
C PRO A 346 20.80 13.41 2.54
N THR A 347 21.66 13.55 1.56
CA THR A 347 22.76 12.65 1.31
C THR A 347 24.09 13.25 1.78
N ARG A 348 25.16 12.46 1.76
CA ARG A 348 26.51 12.98 1.90
C ARG A 348 26.81 13.89 0.72
N ALA A 349 27.60 14.92 0.89
CA ALA A 349 27.94 15.92 -0.13
C ALA A 349 26.84 16.92 -0.52
N GLY A 350 25.77 17.07 0.30
CA GLY A 350 24.77 18.12 0.12
C GLY A 350 23.71 17.87 -0.94
N PHE A 351 23.71 16.69 -1.57
CA PHE A 351 22.62 16.30 -2.47
C PHE A 351 21.41 15.83 -1.68
N VAL A 352 20.25 15.93 -2.28
CA VAL A 352 18.99 15.40 -1.75
C VAL A 352 18.54 14.26 -2.63
N SER A 353 18.38 13.09 -2.05
CA SER A 353 17.73 11.95 -2.66
C SER A 353 16.22 12.16 -2.52
N HIS A 354 15.47 11.93 -3.57
CA HIS A 354 14.07 12.32 -3.67
C HIS A 354 13.21 11.18 -4.21
N LEU A 355 12.04 10.97 -3.61
CA LEU A 355 11.00 10.08 -4.12
C LEU A 355 9.65 10.78 -3.99
N THR A 356 8.95 10.92 -5.10
CA THR A 356 7.52 11.25 -5.12
C THR A 356 6.72 9.95 -5.29
N TYR A 357 5.74 9.78 -4.43
CA TYR A 357 4.89 8.62 -4.35
C TYR A 357 3.45 9.07 -4.53
N ASN A 358 2.76 8.53 -5.52
CA ASN A 358 1.39 8.89 -5.84
C ASN A 358 0.50 7.65 -5.77
N GLU A 359 -0.66 7.81 -5.16
CA GLU A 359 -1.73 6.84 -5.06
C GLU A 359 -2.96 7.36 -5.76
N TYR A 360 -3.59 6.50 -6.52
CA TYR A 360 -4.72 6.84 -7.36
C TYR A 360 -5.88 5.88 -7.12
N PRO A 361 -6.99 6.34 -6.52
CA PRO A 361 -8.26 5.64 -6.63
C PRO A 361 -8.63 5.46 -8.11
N LEU A 362 -9.11 4.27 -8.46
CA LEU A 362 -9.36 3.89 -9.85
C LEU A 362 -10.83 3.67 -10.16
N GLU A 363 -11.19 4.05 -11.38
CA GLU A 363 -12.39 3.59 -12.07
C GLU A 363 -11.98 2.72 -13.26
N VAL A 364 -12.56 1.54 -13.39
CA VAL A 364 -12.26 0.60 -14.49
C VAL A 364 -13.10 0.96 -15.70
N GLU A 365 -12.44 1.44 -16.77
CA GLU A 365 -13.11 1.76 -18.03
C GLU A 365 -13.29 0.51 -18.91
N LYS A 366 -12.29 -0.37 -18.91
CA LYS A 366 -12.31 -1.63 -19.68
C LYS A 366 -11.42 -2.68 -19.01
N ILE A 367 -11.88 -3.91 -19.05
CA ILE A 367 -11.07 -5.08 -18.74
C ILE A 367 -11.35 -6.18 -19.77
N ALA A 368 -10.33 -6.93 -20.11
CA ALA A 368 -10.42 -8.11 -20.93
C ALA A 368 -9.53 -9.19 -20.33
N ILE A 369 -10.14 -10.24 -19.83
CA ILE A 369 -9.48 -11.44 -19.31
C ILE A 369 -9.69 -12.55 -20.32
N LEU A 370 -8.64 -12.88 -21.06
CA LEU A 370 -8.66 -13.95 -22.05
C LEU A 370 -7.89 -15.16 -21.50
N ASP A 371 -8.58 -16.25 -21.35
CA ASP A 371 -8.03 -17.53 -20.91
C ASP A 371 -8.66 -18.72 -21.68
N GLU A 372 -8.45 -19.94 -21.21
CA GLU A 372 -8.97 -21.17 -21.82
C GLU A 372 -10.52 -21.29 -21.84
N GLN A 373 -11.21 -20.47 -21.02
CA GLN A 373 -12.68 -20.45 -20.96
C GLN A 373 -13.30 -19.41 -21.89
N GLY A 374 -12.47 -18.53 -22.46
CA GLY A 374 -12.91 -17.46 -23.31
C GLY A 374 -12.57 -16.07 -22.80
N LEU A 375 -13.34 -15.10 -23.21
CA LEU A 375 -13.15 -13.69 -22.88
C LEU A 375 -14.15 -13.28 -21.80
N ARG A 376 -13.65 -12.67 -20.73
CA ARG A 376 -14.45 -11.94 -19.73
C ARG A 376 -14.16 -10.45 -19.82
N SER A 377 -15.17 -9.64 -19.56
CA SER A 377 -15.15 -8.18 -19.67
C SER A 377 -15.62 -7.53 -18.35
N VAL A 378 -15.74 -6.22 -18.34
CA VAL A 378 -16.30 -5.47 -17.20
C VAL A 378 -17.77 -5.86 -16.93
N ASP A 379 -18.51 -6.23 -17.97
CA ASP A 379 -19.93 -6.57 -17.86
C ASP A 379 -20.19 -7.91 -17.16
N ASP A 380 -19.15 -8.71 -16.93
CA ASP A 380 -19.24 -9.97 -16.20
C ASP A 380 -19.15 -9.79 -14.67
N TYR A 381 -18.99 -8.55 -14.19
CA TYR A 381 -18.82 -8.22 -12.78
C TYR A 381 -19.78 -7.10 -12.35
N GLU A 382 -20.35 -7.20 -11.15
CA GLU A 382 -21.20 -6.14 -10.59
C GLU A 382 -20.38 -4.89 -10.25
N TRP A 383 -19.16 -5.11 -9.75
CA TRP A 383 -18.19 -4.04 -9.51
C TRP A 383 -16.75 -4.53 -9.59
N ILE A 384 -15.87 -3.63 -10.00
CA ILE A 384 -14.41 -3.80 -9.92
C ILE A 384 -13.85 -2.53 -9.31
N ARG A 385 -13.16 -2.66 -8.17
CA ARG A 385 -12.59 -1.54 -7.42
C ARG A 385 -11.09 -1.70 -7.26
N GLY A 386 -10.36 -0.61 -7.29
CA GLY A 386 -8.92 -0.72 -7.15
C GLY A 386 -8.20 0.59 -6.93
N ASN A 387 -6.90 0.44 -6.82
CA ASN A 387 -5.95 1.52 -6.63
C ASN A 387 -4.72 1.28 -7.50
N ALA A 388 -4.09 2.36 -7.95
CA ALA A 388 -2.80 2.30 -8.61
C ALA A 388 -1.81 3.28 -7.99
N GLU A 389 -0.56 2.91 -8.05
CA GLU A 389 0.57 3.60 -7.50
C GLU A 389 1.58 3.93 -8.59
N HIS A 390 2.09 5.14 -8.56
CA HIS A 390 3.23 5.55 -9.38
C HIS A 390 4.26 6.26 -8.51
N ALA A 391 5.38 5.61 -8.31
CA ALA A 391 6.52 6.20 -7.64
C ALA A 391 7.51 6.77 -8.64
N TRP A 392 8.10 7.90 -8.28
CA TRP A 392 9.01 8.67 -9.09
C TRP A 392 10.21 9.16 -8.30
N GLY A 393 11.38 9.12 -8.89
CA GLY A 393 12.62 9.49 -8.21
C GLY A 393 13.38 8.29 -7.63
N ILE A 394 14.43 8.55 -6.86
CA ILE A 394 15.18 7.55 -6.11
C ILE A 394 15.33 8.00 -4.67
N LEU A 395 15.04 7.14 -3.74
CA LEU A 395 15.31 7.33 -2.32
C LEU A 395 16.43 6.38 -1.88
N ASN A 396 17.52 6.96 -1.36
CA ASN A 396 18.69 6.23 -0.87
C ASN A 396 18.63 6.02 0.64
#